data_27c385dc6aa2481fd06b716b1b90b3c4
#
_entry.id   27c385dc6aa2481fd06b716b1b90b3c4
#
_cell.length_a   1.000
_cell.length_b   1.000
_cell.length_c   1.000
_cell.angle_alpha   90.00
_cell.angle_beta   90.00
_cell.angle_gamma   90.00
#
_symmetry.space_group_name_H-M   'P 1'
#
loop_
_entity.id
_entity.type
_entity.pdbx_description
1 polymer ?
#
loop_
_entity_poly.entity_id
_entity_poly.type
_entity_poly.pdbx_seq_one_letter_code
_entity_poly.pdbx_strand_id
1 'polypeptide(L)'
;MPWIRNFGSIVATISVSIGAVHAQSVKLTIPTLPAPSLGAFMGPVIKAEKFDEQNGLDLTFVQKPTATYRTDFAAGTDQLGGSGTLLADVALLRDKGLNVVYLFNVFDFWATVVVPQGSDVKTVTDLKGKTLAASLPTASFPMFRYLAKLGGLDMDTVQLRNSDSSGLVPMAKSGRADAVQLWEPSYSILIHGNNDFRSIDVMSKWKETTGYNAFPYLGISAQQAWVDQNKAIIPKLFAAYEKAADFIKTNPQRAAALIAKDLGVAEPVIQELIASDRLQLNLYWASANRAASEEVFKAAKSVGYLKSMPSESILYDPAK
;
A
#
# COMPACT_ATOMS: atom_id res chain seq x y z
N MET A 1 -40.31 -83.10 18.48
CA MET A 1 -40.25 -81.87 17.63
C MET A 1 -39.81 -80.76 18.48
N PRO A 2 -38.57 -80.22 18.39
CA PRO A 2 -38.11 -79.00 19.12
C PRO A 2 -38.21 -77.78 18.24
N TRP A 3 -38.71 -76.70 18.81
CA TRP A 3 -38.79 -75.41 18.21
C TRP A 3 -37.40 -74.67 18.28
N ILE A 4 -36.88 -74.27 17.15
CA ILE A 4 -35.68 -73.41 17.04
C ILE A 4 -36.15 -71.95 16.99
N ARG A 5 -35.84 -71.21 18.00
CA ARG A 5 -36.01 -69.72 18.02
C ARG A 5 -34.75 -69.07 17.45
N ASN A 6 -34.89 -68.50 16.28
CA ASN A 6 -33.85 -67.66 15.70
C ASN A 6 -33.84 -66.28 16.45
N PHE A 7 -32.74 -65.99 17.11
CA PHE A 7 -32.43 -64.65 17.60
C PHE A 7 -31.71 -63.87 16.48
N GLY A 8 -32.41 -62.95 15.82
CA GLY A 8 -31.79 -62.01 14.91
C GLY A 8 -31.10 -60.88 15.71
N SER A 9 -29.78 -60.81 15.63
CA SER A 9 -28.99 -59.70 16.17
C SER A 9 -29.14 -58.49 15.28
N ILE A 10 -29.79 -57.43 15.78
CA ILE A 10 -29.83 -56.14 15.12
C ILE A 10 -28.54 -55.40 15.50
N VAL A 11 -27.62 -55.29 14.52
CA VAL A 11 -26.45 -54.43 14.64
C VAL A 11 -26.87 -53.01 14.26
N ALA A 12 -27.05 -52.13 15.26
CA ALA A 12 -27.29 -50.73 15.03
C ALA A 12 -25.96 -50.02 14.70
N THR A 13 -25.77 -49.65 13.44
CA THR A 13 -24.64 -48.85 12.98
C THR A 13 -24.92 -47.40 13.36
N ILE A 14 -24.25 -46.89 14.39
CA ILE A 14 -24.30 -45.47 14.77
C ILE A 14 -23.36 -44.73 13.79
N SER A 15 -23.93 -44.05 12.80
CA SER A 15 -23.21 -43.12 11.93
C SER A 15 -22.98 -41.85 12.70
N VAL A 16 -21.77 -41.65 13.22
CA VAL A 16 -21.33 -40.35 13.78
C VAL A 16 -21.05 -39.40 12.63
N SER A 17 -22.02 -38.56 12.32
CA SER A 17 -21.80 -37.45 11.40
C SER A 17 -20.90 -36.42 12.11
N ILE A 18 -19.62 -36.41 11.81
CA ILE A 18 -18.73 -35.31 12.21
C ILE A 18 -19.15 -34.10 11.36
N GLY A 19 -20.07 -33.32 11.88
CA GLY A 19 -20.38 -32.00 11.33
C GLY A 19 -19.11 -31.15 11.39
N ALA A 20 -18.54 -30.78 10.25
CA ALA A 20 -17.49 -29.78 10.19
C ALA A 20 -18.07 -28.48 10.78
N VAL A 21 -17.66 -28.14 11.99
CA VAL A 21 -17.91 -26.82 12.58
C VAL A 21 -17.14 -25.84 11.72
N HIS A 22 -17.81 -25.23 10.76
CA HIS A 22 -17.26 -24.08 10.05
C HIS A 22 -17.10 -22.97 11.10
N ALA A 23 -15.88 -22.76 11.56
CA ALA A 23 -15.58 -21.61 12.39
C ALA A 23 -16.06 -20.36 11.64
N GLN A 24 -16.92 -19.58 12.29
CA GLN A 24 -17.47 -18.35 11.70
C GLN A 24 -16.30 -17.44 11.30
N SER A 25 -16.23 -17.05 10.02
CA SER A 25 -15.18 -16.15 9.52
C SER A 25 -15.27 -14.80 10.23
N VAL A 26 -14.10 -14.24 10.54
CA VAL A 26 -14.01 -12.92 11.19
C VAL A 26 -14.21 -11.85 10.11
N LYS A 27 -15.24 -11.03 10.27
CA LYS A 27 -15.55 -9.93 9.36
C LYS A 27 -14.68 -8.72 9.68
N LEU A 28 -13.99 -8.20 8.67
CA LEU A 28 -13.18 -6.97 8.77
C LEU A 28 -13.45 -6.06 7.60
N THR A 29 -13.59 -4.76 7.88
CA THR A 29 -13.61 -3.72 6.84
C THR A 29 -12.21 -3.14 6.69
N ILE A 30 -11.73 -3.12 5.45
CA ILE A 30 -10.41 -2.59 5.06
C ILE A 30 -10.65 -1.34 4.21
N PRO A 31 -10.56 -0.14 4.78
CA PRO A 31 -10.61 1.09 4.00
C PRO A 31 -9.38 1.19 3.10
N THR A 32 -9.57 1.64 1.87
CA THR A 32 -8.48 1.84 0.91
C THR A 32 -8.60 3.22 0.25
N LEU A 33 -7.51 3.69 -0.32
CA LEU A 33 -7.55 4.87 -1.19
C LEU A 33 -8.30 4.54 -2.49
N PRO A 34 -8.96 5.52 -3.12
CA PRO A 34 -9.73 5.27 -4.33
C PRO A 34 -8.83 4.97 -5.53
N ALA A 35 -9.39 4.28 -6.51
CA ALA A 35 -8.74 4.03 -7.78
C ALA A 35 -8.46 5.36 -8.55
N PRO A 36 -7.37 5.41 -9.36
CA PRO A 36 -6.30 4.42 -9.44
C PRO A 36 -5.27 4.62 -8.33
N SER A 37 -5.09 3.62 -7.46
CA SER A 37 -4.11 3.67 -6.36
C SER A 37 -3.58 2.26 -6.08
N LEU A 38 -2.31 2.14 -5.73
CA LEU A 38 -1.73 0.87 -5.24
C LEU A 38 -2.50 0.32 -4.03
N GLY A 39 -3.10 1.20 -3.22
CA GLY A 39 -3.94 0.80 -2.10
C GLY A 39 -5.14 -0.09 -2.48
N ALA A 40 -5.61 -0.01 -3.73
CA ALA A 40 -6.71 -0.80 -4.23
C ALA A 40 -6.28 -2.12 -4.93
N PHE A 41 -4.97 -2.42 -5.06
CA PHE A 41 -4.48 -3.59 -5.81
C PHE A 41 -4.78 -4.93 -5.14
N MET A 42 -4.65 -4.99 -3.81
CA MET A 42 -4.72 -6.26 -3.09
C MET A 42 -6.15 -6.81 -2.99
N GLY A 43 -7.12 -5.93 -2.81
CA GLY A 43 -8.53 -6.30 -2.58
C GLY A 43 -9.12 -7.21 -3.66
N PRO A 44 -9.10 -6.83 -4.96
CA PRO A 44 -9.66 -7.65 -6.04
C PRO A 44 -9.00 -9.02 -6.14
N VAL A 45 -7.70 -9.13 -5.89
CA VAL A 45 -6.98 -10.42 -5.90
C VAL A 45 -7.37 -11.27 -4.69
N ILE A 46 -7.35 -10.69 -3.48
CA ILE A 46 -7.74 -11.40 -2.25
C ILE A 46 -9.15 -11.99 -2.37
N LYS A 47 -10.09 -11.19 -2.87
CA LYS A 47 -11.50 -11.63 -2.97
C LYS A 47 -11.74 -12.65 -4.09
N ALA A 48 -11.12 -12.45 -5.27
CA ALA A 48 -11.30 -13.36 -6.39
C ALA A 48 -10.71 -14.76 -6.11
N GLU A 49 -9.57 -14.82 -5.43
CA GLU A 49 -8.88 -16.06 -5.09
C GLU A 49 -9.25 -16.58 -3.69
N LYS A 50 -10.17 -15.89 -2.97
CA LYS A 50 -10.67 -16.26 -1.64
C LYS A 50 -9.57 -16.43 -0.59
N PHE A 51 -8.52 -15.61 -0.68
CA PHE A 51 -7.40 -15.70 0.27
C PHE A 51 -7.80 -15.27 1.67
N ASP A 52 -8.80 -14.42 1.81
CA ASP A 52 -9.40 -14.08 3.09
C ASP A 52 -10.15 -15.28 3.70
N GLU A 53 -11.06 -15.93 2.95
CA GLU A 53 -11.82 -17.10 3.41
C GLU A 53 -10.88 -18.26 3.82
N GLN A 54 -9.82 -18.51 3.04
CA GLN A 54 -8.80 -19.53 3.33
C GLN A 54 -8.06 -19.28 4.66
N ASN A 55 -8.04 -18.03 5.13
CA ASN A 55 -7.44 -17.64 6.41
C ASN A 55 -8.48 -17.39 7.52
N GLY A 56 -9.75 -17.78 7.30
CA GLY A 56 -10.84 -17.63 8.26
C GLY A 56 -11.29 -16.18 8.45
N LEU A 57 -11.11 -15.36 7.41
CA LEU A 57 -11.54 -13.96 7.36
C LEU A 57 -12.64 -13.77 6.30
N ASP A 58 -13.43 -12.72 6.48
CA ASP A 58 -14.35 -12.18 5.47
C ASP A 58 -14.02 -10.68 5.33
N LEU A 59 -13.17 -10.34 4.35
CA LEU A 59 -12.71 -8.97 4.15
C LEU A 59 -13.64 -8.21 3.21
N THR A 60 -14.03 -7.01 3.64
CA THR A 60 -14.74 -6.04 2.81
C THR A 60 -13.81 -4.85 2.55
N PHE A 61 -13.47 -4.61 1.29
CA PHE A 61 -12.65 -3.47 0.88
C PHE A 61 -13.56 -2.29 0.53
N VAL A 62 -13.29 -1.12 1.14
CA VAL A 62 -14.10 0.08 0.95
C VAL A 62 -13.19 1.23 0.51
N GLN A 63 -13.35 1.65 -0.75
CA GLN A 63 -12.64 2.82 -1.28
C GLN A 63 -13.24 4.09 -0.68
N LYS A 64 -12.40 4.95 -0.09
CA LYS A 64 -12.79 6.24 0.50
C LYS A 64 -11.98 7.37 -0.13
N PRO A 65 -12.59 8.53 -0.39
CA PRO A 65 -11.85 9.74 -0.74
C PRO A 65 -10.70 9.98 0.23
N THR A 66 -9.54 10.44 -0.23
CA THR A 66 -8.32 10.55 0.57
C THR A 66 -8.51 11.34 1.87
N ALA A 67 -9.29 12.44 1.82
CA ALA A 67 -9.57 13.23 3.02
C ALA A 67 -10.39 12.43 4.04
N THR A 68 -11.47 11.76 3.59
CA THR A 68 -12.33 10.92 4.44
C THR A 68 -11.55 9.74 5.03
N TYR A 69 -10.75 9.04 4.20
CA TYR A 69 -9.88 7.97 4.67
C TYR A 69 -8.98 8.41 5.84
N ARG A 70 -8.34 9.57 5.71
CA ARG A 70 -7.44 10.11 6.73
C ARG A 70 -8.17 10.55 8.00
N THR A 71 -9.31 11.24 7.84
CA THR A 71 -10.09 11.72 9.00
C THR A 71 -10.73 10.59 9.77
N ASP A 72 -11.30 9.59 9.09
CA ASP A 72 -11.96 8.44 9.73
C ASP A 72 -10.95 7.58 10.51
N PHE A 73 -9.76 7.34 9.93
CA PHE A 73 -8.70 6.62 10.63
C PHE A 73 -8.14 7.43 11.80
N ALA A 74 -7.89 8.73 11.64
CA ALA A 74 -7.42 9.58 12.72
C ALA A 74 -8.45 9.72 13.87
N ALA A 75 -9.74 9.72 13.56
CA ALA A 75 -10.82 9.77 14.56
C ALA A 75 -11.10 8.40 15.24
N GLY A 76 -10.50 7.30 14.74
CA GLY A 76 -10.78 5.96 15.21
C GLY A 76 -12.13 5.39 14.75
N THR A 77 -12.82 6.06 13.81
CA THR A 77 -14.02 5.54 13.16
C THR A 77 -13.68 4.29 12.36
N ASP A 78 -12.56 4.32 11.63
CA ASP A 78 -11.92 3.15 11.05
C ASP A 78 -10.89 2.60 12.03
N GLN A 79 -11.06 1.34 12.43
CA GLN A 79 -10.11 0.65 13.31
C GLN A 79 -8.84 0.20 12.58
N LEU A 80 -8.98 -0.06 11.27
CA LEU A 80 -7.90 -0.42 10.36
C LEU A 80 -7.70 0.68 9.32
N GLY A 81 -6.45 0.98 9.02
CA GLY A 81 -6.05 1.66 7.80
C GLY A 81 -5.56 0.62 6.80
N GLY A 82 -6.26 0.52 5.66
CA GLY A 82 -5.91 -0.46 4.63
C GLY A 82 -4.63 -0.10 3.88
N SER A 83 -4.39 -0.74 2.75
CA SER A 83 -3.16 -0.59 1.94
C SER A 83 -2.91 0.83 1.41
N GLY A 84 -3.71 1.79 1.82
CA GLY A 84 -3.53 3.23 1.57
C GLY A 84 -2.87 3.98 2.73
N THR A 85 -2.54 3.31 3.84
CA THR A 85 -1.89 3.96 4.97
C THR A 85 -0.39 4.07 4.73
N LEU A 86 0.10 5.30 4.71
CA LEU A 86 1.52 5.59 4.52
C LEU A 86 2.24 5.54 5.87
N LEU A 87 3.42 4.91 5.92
CA LEU A 87 4.22 4.82 7.15
C LEU A 87 4.49 6.19 7.78
N ALA A 88 4.87 7.18 6.97
CA ALA A 88 5.09 8.54 7.46
C ALA A 88 3.82 9.24 7.97
N ASP A 89 2.63 8.91 7.43
CA ASP A 89 1.35 9.41 7.95
C ASP A 89 1.04 8.79 9.34
N VAL A 90 1.32 7.49 9.53
CA VAL A 90 1.17 6.84 10.85
C VAL A 90 2.08 7.51 11.88
N ALA A 91 3.31 7.83 11.49
CA ALA A 91 4.24 8.57 12.35
C ALA A 91 3.72 9.98 12.67
N LEU A 92 3.13 10.68 11.69
CA LEU A 92 2.52 11.99 11.91
C LEU A 92 1.31 11.92 12.86
N LEU A 93 0.51 10.85 12.80
CA LEU A 93 -0.59 10.63 13.74
C LEU A 93 -0.05 10.40 15.16
N ARG A 94 1.02 9.64 15.32
CA ARG A 94 1.71 9.49 16.61
C ARG A 94 2.24 10.83 17.15
N ASP A 95 2.81 11.66 16.29
CA ASP A 95 3.30 13.01 16.63
C ASP A 95 2.16 13.93 17.14
N LYS A 96 0.92 13.67 16.69
CA LYS A 96 -0.32 14.32 17.16
C LYS A 96 -0.94 13.66 18.39
N GLY A 97 -0.29 12.66 18.99
CA GLY A 97 -0.74 11.99 20.20
C GLY A 97 -1.74 10.84 19.96
N LEU A 98 -1.97 10.43 18.71
CA LEU A 98 -2.86 9.32 18.40
C LEU A 98 -2.13 7.97 18.56
N ASN A 99 -2.80 6.99 19.16
CA ASN A 99 -2.20 5.69 19.43
C ASN A 99 -2.50 4.70 18.29
N VAL A 100 -1.70 4.78 17.23
CA VAL A 100 -1.81 3.97 16.01
C VAL A 100 -0.54 3.16 15.77
N VAL A 101 -0.67 2.01 15.10
CA VAL A 101 0.42 1.06 14.85
C VAL A 101 0.46 0.71 13.37
N TYR A 102 1.65 0.68 12.78
CA TYR A 102 1.89 0.15 11.44
C TYR A 102 2.14 -1.35 11.54
N LEU A 103 1.24 -2.18 11.00
CA LEU A 103 1.26 -3.62 11.18
C LEU A 103 2.26 -4.30 10.24
N PHE A 104 2.13 -4.01 8.95
CA PHE A 104 3.00 -4.57 7.92
C PHE A 104 2.98 -3.70 6.66
N ASN A 105 4.10 -3.72 5.96
CA ASN A 105 4.24 -3.08 4.66
C ASN A 105 3.63 -3.94 3.55
N VAL A 106 3.13 -3.31 2.51
CA VAL A 106 2.62 -3.98 1.30
C VAL A 106 3.41 -3.51 0.07
N PHE A 107 3.62 -2.20 -0.05
CA PHE A 107 4.38 -1.60 -1.15
C PHE A 107 5.45 -0.66 -0.59
N ASP A 108 6.65 -0.78 -1.12
CA ASP A 108 7.69 0.21 -0.89
C ASP A 108 7.47 1.46 -1.74
N PHE A 109 8.10 2.56 -1.36
CA PHE A 109 7.96 3.83 -2.07
C PHE A 109 8.65 3.77 -3.43
N TRP A 110 7.93 4.20 -4.44
CA TRP A 110 8.48 4.56 -5.74
C TRP A 110 7.84 5.86 -6.22
N ALA A 111 8.66 6.76 -6.71
CA ALA A 111 8.23 8.03 -7.29
C ALA A 111 9.22 8.49 -8.36
N THR A 112 8.75 9.37 -9.21
CA THR A 112 9.56 9.99 -10.26
C THR A 112 9.10 11.43 -10.50
N VAL A 113 9.92 12.19 -11.19
CA VAL A 113 9.52 13.44 -11.83
C VAL A 113 9.36 13.19 -13.31
N VAL A 114 8.20 13.54 -13.85
CA VAL A 114 7.91 13.40 -15.28
C VAL A 114 8.01 14.78 -15.93
N VAL A 115 8.65 14.81 -17.08
CA VAL A 115 8.78 15.99 -17.93
C VAL A 115 8.46 15.64 -19.39
N PRO A 116 8.08 16.60 -20.25
CA PRO A 116 7.95 16.39 -21.69
C PRO A 116 9.26 15.83 -22.27
N GLN A 117 9.19 14.99 -23.29
CA GLN A 117 10.35 14.34 -23.90
C GLN A 117 11.42 15.36 -24.38
N GLY A 118 10.97 16.50 -24.92
CA GLY A 118 11.84 17.60 -25.38
C GLY A 118 12.29 18.59 -24.31
N SER A 119 11.96 18.36 -23.03
CA SER A 119 12.31 19.27 -21.93
C SER A 119 13.84 19.41 -21.75
N ASP A 120 14.27 20.60 -21.34
CA ASP A 120 15.65 20.90 -20.94
C ASP A 120 16.00 20.35 -19.54
N VAL A 121 15.01 20.02 -18.73
CA VAL A 121 15.18 19.43 -17.38
C VAL A 121 15.70 18.01 -17.52
N LYS A 122 16.93 17.72 -17.17
CA LYS A 122 17.61 16.40 -17.27
C LYS A 122 17.77 15.72 -15.91
N THR A 123 17.96 16.51 -14.87
CA THR A 123 18.17 16.07 -13.50
C THR A 123 17.20 16.78 -12.56
N VAL A 124 17.12 16.32 -11.32
CA VAL A 124 16.25 16.95 -10.33
C VAL A 124 16.66 18.40 -10.02
N THR A 125 17.96 18.72 -10.13
CA THR A 125 18.48 20.08 -9.89
C THR A 125 18.06 21.10 -10.96
N ASP A 126 17.72 20.65 -12.16
CA ASP A 126 17.24 21.51 -13.25
C ASP A 126 15.81 22.03 -13.03
N LEU A 127 15.14 21.55 -11.97
CA LEU A 127 13.84 22.05 -11.52
C LEU A 127 13.93 23.44 -10.86
N LYS A 128 15.14 23.95 -10.57
CA LYS A 128 15.32 25.28 -10.05
C LYS A 128 14.67 26.33 -10.96
N GLY A 129 13.78 27.15 -10.41
CA GLY A 129 13.01 28.16 -11.13
C GLY A 129 11.86 27.63 -11.99
N LYS A 130 11.71 26.29 -12.11
CA LYS A 130 10.63 25.65 -12.87
C LYS A 130 9.38 25.44 -12.02
N THR A 131 8.26 25.19 -12.69
CA THR A 131 6.99 24.84 -12.08
C THR A 131 6.87 23.33 -11.92
N LEU A 132 6.76 22.85 -10.69
CA LEU A 132 6.52 21.43 -10.36
C LEU A 132 5.11 21.24 -9.82
N ALA A 133 4.30 20.43 -10.48
CA ALA A 133 3.03 19.98 -9.94
C ALA A 133 3.23 18.76 -9.04
N ALA A 134 2.61 18.76 -7.85
CA ALA A 134 2.68 17.69 -6.88
C ALA A 134 1.45 17.66 -5.97
N SER A 135 1.21 16.54 -5.31
CA SER A 135 0.16 16.43 -4.29
C SER A 135 0.73 16.78 -2.93
N LEU A 136 0.77 18.08 -2.64
CA LEU A 136 1.47 18.67 -1.48
C LEU A 136 0.99 18.14 -0.11
N PRO A 137 -0.33 17.88 0.11
CA PRO A 137 -0.81 17.40 1.40
C PRO A 137 -0.51 15.92 1.69
N THR A 138 0.00 15.15 0.73
CA THR A 138 0.24 13.72 0.89
C THR A 138 1.65 13.43 1.40
N ALA A 139 1.84 12.35 2.16
CA ALA A 139 3.17 11.96 2.65
C ALA A 139 4.16 11.59 1.53
N SER A 140 3.69 11.34 0.30
CA SER A 140 4.57 11.16 -0.86
C SER A 140 5.37 12.41 -1.20
N PHE A 141 4.83 13.61 -0.97
CA PHE A 141 5.53 14.85 -1.26
C PHE A 141 6.72 15.12 -0.33
N PRO A 142 6.61 15.04 1.02
CA PRO A 142 7.78 15.15 1.89
C PRO A 142 8.84 14.08 1.62
N MET A 143 8.45 12.85 1.26
CA MET A 143 9.44 11.82 0.86
C MET A 143 10.15 12.22 -0.43
N PHE A 144 9.42 12.71 -1.43
CA PHE A 144 10.01 13.28 -2.65
C PHE A 144 10.94 14.47 -2.33
N ARG A 145 10.52 15.41 -1.47
CA ARG A 145 11.36 16.55 -1.04
C ARG A 145 12.69 16.08 -0.47
N TYR A 146 12.66 15.03 0.34
CA TYR A 146 13.87 14.44 0.90
C TYR A 146 14.80 13.92 -0.20
N LEU A 147 14.27 13.11 -1.13
CA LEU A 147 15.04 12.58 -2.25
C LEU A 147 15.58 13.68 -3.16
N ALA A 148 14.77 14.70 -3.45
CA ALA A 148 15.19 15.85 -4.24
C ALA A 148 16.34 16.62 -3.57
N LYS A 149 16.27 16.80 -2.23
CA LYS A 149 17.35 17.40 -1.43
C LYS A 149 18.62 16.56 -1.50
N LEU A 150 18.53 15.22 -1.40
CA LEU A 150 19.68 14.34 -1.58
C LEU A 150 20.28 14.46 -3.00
N GLY A 151 19.44 14.70 -4.01
CA GLY A 151 19.85 15.01 -5.37
C GLY A 151 20.42 16.42 -5.58
N GLY A 152 20.51 17.23 -4.52
CA GLY A 152 21.06 18.59 -4.55
C GLY A 152 20.06 19.71 -4.89
N LEU A 153 18.75 19.41 -4.95
CA LEU A 153 17.72 20.42 -5.20
C LEU A 153 17.29 21.12 -3.91
N ASP A 154 17.34 22.44 -3.93
CA ASP A 154 16.66 23.28 -2.94
C ASP A 154 15.21 23.53 -3.39
N MET A 155 14.26 22.91 -2.69
CA MET A 155 12.83 22.99 -3.03
C MET A 155 12.24 24.40 -2.90
N ASP A 156 12.88 25.30 -2.15
CA ASP A 156 12.43 26.70 -2.03
C ASP A 156 12.70 27.50 -3.31
N THR A 157 13.51 26.94 -4.22
CA THR A 157 13.77 27.51 -5.55
C THR A 157 12.78 27.05 -6.62
N VAL A 158 11.85 26.12 -6.29
CA VAL A 158 10.89 25.51 -7.21
C VAL A 158 9.50 26.15 -7.03
N GLN A 159 8.84 26.45 -8.14
CA GLN A 159 7.46 26.95 -8.12
C GLN A 159 6.49 25.76 -7.97
N LEU A 160 5.97 25.55 -6.75
CA LEU A 160 5.07 24.41 -6.48
C LEU A 160 3.64 24.72 -6.90
N ARG A 161 3.02 23.78 -7.61
CA ARG A 161 1.59 23.74 -7.90
C ARG A 161 0.95 22.54 -7.24
N ASN A 162 -0.02 22.81 -6.35
CA ASN A 162 -0.77 21.75 -5.72
C ASN A 162 -1.80 21.17 -6.69
N SER A 163 -1.90 19.85 -6.71
CA SER A 163 -3.00 19.10 -7.32
C SER A 163 -3.32 17.89 -6.45
N ASP A 164 -4.54 17.40 -6.52
CA ASP A 164 -4.81 16.06 -6.02
C ASP A 164 -4.19 14.98 -6.94
N SER A 165 -4.15 13.74 -6.47
CA SER A 165 -3.52 12.64 -7.21
C SER A 165 -4.13 12.42 -8.59
N SER A 166 -5.44 12.61 -8.74
CA SER A 166 -6.17 12.43 -9.99
C SER A 166 -5.90 13.55 -11.01
N GLY A 167 -5.53 14.74 -10.55
CA GLY A 167 -5.23 15.89 -11.38
C GLY A 167 -3.81 15.92 -11.96
N LEU A 168 -2.87 15.14 -11.41
CA LEU A 168 -1.46 15.22 -11.81
C LEU A 168 -1.21 14.74 -13.26
N VAL A 169 -1.82 13.63 -13.69
CA VAL A 169 -1.73 13.14 -15.08
C VAL A 169 -2.32 14.13 -16.07
N PRO A 170 -3.53 14.69 -15.87
CA PRO A 170 -4.04 15.80 -16.69
C PRO A 170 -3.12 17.02 -16.72
N MET A 171 -2.48 17.38 -15.61
CA MET A 171 -1.53 18.50 -15.58
C MET A 171 -0.30 18.25 -16.44
N ALA A 172 0.27 17.03 -16.41
CA ALA A 172 1.35 16.64 -17.30
C ALA A 172 0.94 16.79 -18.78
N LYS A 173 -0.21 16.17 -19.14
CA LYS A 173 -0.70 16.20 -20.54
C LYS A 173 -1.06 17.59 -21.06
N SER A 174 -1.48 18.50 -20.19
CA SER A 174 -1.87 19.87 -20.59
C SER A 174 -0.72 20.88 -20.61
N GLY A 175 0.50 20.49 -20.20
CA GLY A 175 1.65 21.38 -20.11
C GLY A 175 1.49 22.52 -19.08
N ARG A 176 0.63 22.35 -18.08
CA ARG A 176 0.38 23.37 -17.04
C ARG A 176 1.50 23.46 -16.00
N ALA A 177 2.46 22.57 -16.03
CA ALA A 177 3.67 22.58 -15.23
C ALA A 177 4.84 22.09 -16.08
N ASP A 178 6.05 22.58 -15.79
CA ASP A 178 7.27 22.13 -16.47
C ASP A 178 7.61 20.68 -16.11
N ALA A 179 7.21 20.26 -14.92
CA ALA A 179 7.41 18.92 -14.39
C ALA A 179 6.26 18.51 -13.47
N VAL A 180 6.05 17.20 -13.34
CA VAL A 180 5.01 16.63 -12.48
C VAL A 180 5.60 15.49 -11.64
N GLN A 181 5.44 15.55 -10.33
CA GLN A 181 5.75 14.43 -9.46
C GLN A 181 4.67 13.34 -9.61
N LEU A 182 5.08 12.14 -9.96
CA LEU A 182 4.19 10.98 -10.08
C LEU A 182 4.73 9.79 -9.28
N TRP A 183 3.84 8.88 -9.00
CA TRP A 183 4.06 7.55 -8.44
C TRP A 183 3.16 6.55 -9.16
N GLU A 184 3.31 5.27 -8.88
CA GLU A 184 2.49 4.24 -9.51
C GLU A 184 1.06 4.16 -8.90
N PRO A 185 0.04 3.85 -9.68
CA PRO A 185 0.05 3.49 -11.10
C PRO A 185 -0.05 4.70 -12.05
N SER A 186 -0.08 5.93 -11.54
CA SER A 186 -0.29 7.15 -12.34
C SER A 186 0.79 7.35 -13.41
N TYR A 187 2.04 6.99 -13.10
CA TYR A 187 3.13 7.06 -14.08
C TYR A 187 2.92 6.05 -15.21
N SER A 188 2.62 4.79 -14.92
CA SER A 188 2.32 3.78 -15.93
C SER A 188 1.12 4.16 -16.81
N ILE A 189 0.06 4.74 -16.23
CA ILE A 189 -1.10 5.25 -16.97
C ILE A 189 -0.69 6.38 -17.92
N LEU A 190 0.22 7.26 -17.52
CA LEU A 190 0.67 8.37 -18.37
C LEU A 190 1.49 7.89 -19.55
N ILE A 191 2.43 6.97 -19.34
CA ILE A 191 3.41 6.56 -20.37
C ILE A 191 2.93 5.43 -21.26
N HIS A 192 1.88 4.68 -20.87
CA HIS A 192 1.37 3.58 -21.69
C HIS A 192 0.96 4.05 -23.09
N GLY A 193 1.62 3.51 -24.11
CA GLY A 193 1.40 3.92 -25.51
C GLY A 193 1.74 5.39 -25.82
N ASN A 194 2.49 6.06 -24.95
CA ASN A 194 2.81 7.47 -25.08
C ASN A 194 4.31 7.75 -24.81
N ASN A 195 5.01 8.22 -25.83
CA ASN A 195 6.43 8.58 -25.77
C ASN A 195 6.68 10.09 -25.59
N ASP A 196 5.64 10.88 -25.30
CA ASP A 196 5.75 12.35 -25.16
C ASP A 196 6.41 12.75 -23.86
N PHE A 197 6.59 11.80 -22.94
CA PHE A 197 7.14 12.05 -21.60
C PHE A 197 8.32 11.15 -21.29
N ARG A 198 9.19 11.62 -20.42
CA ARG A 198 10.26 10.84 -19.79
C ARG A 198 10.31 11.09 -18.30
N SER A 199 10.86 10.12 -17.58
CA SER A 199 11.08 10.21 -16.14
C SER A 199 12.47 10.72 -15.80
N ILE A 200 12.58 11.37 -14.64
CA ILE A 200 13.83 11.71 -13.98
C ILE A 200 13.93 10.85 -12.72
N ASP A 201 15.00 10.07 -12.62
CA ASP A 201 15.21 9.22 -11.44
C ASP A 201 15.49 10.07 -10.20
N VAL A 202 14.77 9.76 -9.14
CA VAL A 202 14.98 10.29 -7.79
C VAL A 202 15.22 9.18 -6.79
N MET A 203 14.90 7.93 -7.15
CA MET A 203 14.89 6.79 -6.22
C MET A 203 16.30 6.27 -5.92
N SER A 204 17.24 6.34 -6.86
CA SER A 204 18.63 5.91 -6.66
C SER A 204 19.28 6.56 -5.43
N LYS A 205 18.90 7.82 -5.14
CA LYS A 205 19.42 8.59 -4.00
C LYS A 205 19.08 7.97 -2.64
N TRP A 206 17.97 7.26 -2.54
CA TRP A 206 17.63 6.54 -1.31
C TRP A 206 18.68 5.48 -0.98
N LYS A 207 18.92 4.56 -1.89
CA LYS A 207 19.89 3.47 -1.69
C LYS A 207 21.32 3.99 -1.52
N GLU A 208 21.73 4.97 -2.33
CA GLU A 208 23.06 5.59 -2.25
C GLU A 208 23.33 6.19 -0.87
N THR A 209 22.30 6.82 -0.26
CA THR A 209 22.45 7.54 1.00
C THR A 209 22.24 6.65 2.22
N THR A 210 21.25 5.76 2.20
CA THR A 210 20.85 4.96 3.36
C THR A 210 21.45 3.56 3.36
N GLY A 211 21.87 3.05 2.20
CA GLY A 211 22.30 1.66 2.02
C GLY A 211 21.14 0.65 1.93
N TYR A 212 19.89 1.07 2.15
CA TYR A 212 18.72 0.19 2.12
C TYR A 212 18.07 0.13 0.75
N ASN A 213 17.65 -1.08 0.33
CA ASN A 213 16.77 -1.26 -0.82
C ASN A 213 15.31 -0.98 -0.42
N ALA A 214 14.90 -1.41 0.77
CA ALA A 214 13.55 -1.19 1.26
C ALA A 214 13.31 0.31 1.54
N PHE A 215 12.17 0.80 1.10
CA PHE A 215 11.66 2.13 1.42
C PHE A 215 10.21 1.99 1.90
N PRO A 216 9.99 1.55 3.15
CA PRO A 216 8.65 1.25 3.66
C PRO A 216 7.68 2.41 3.44
N TYR A 217 6.50 2.11 2.86
CA TYR A 217 5.61 3.17 2.40
C TYR A 217 4.13 2.88 2.64
N LEU A 218 3.51 2.07 1.78
CA LEU A 218 2.09 1.72 1.86
C LEU A 218 1.91 0.39 2.59
N GLY A 219 1.06 0.38 3.60
CA GLY A 219 0.82 -0.83 4.37
C GLY A 219 -0.52 -0.85 5.08
N ILE A 220 -0.65 -1.77 6.00
CA ILE A 220 -1.79 -1.88 6.90
C ILE A 220 -1.39 -1.31 8.25
N SER A 221 -2.25 -0.46 8.78
CA SER A 221 -2.14 0.09 10.13
C SER A 221 -3.41 -0.17 10.93
N ALA A 222 -3.35 0.01 12.23
CA ALA A 222 -4.49 -0.16 13.11
C ALA A 222 -4.44 0.81 14.29
N GLN A 223 -5.61 1.04 14.91
CA GLN A 223 -5.67 1.63 16.23
C GLN A 223 -5.05 0.67 17.26
N GLN A 224 -4.26 1.16 18.20
CA GLN A 224 -3.59 0.31 19.20
C GLN A 224 -4.61 -0.54 19.98
N ALA A 225 -5.75 0.05 20.36
CA ALA A 225 -6.79 -0.67 21.08
C ALA A 225 -7.36 -1.86 20.27
N TRP A 226 -7.44 -1.72 18.95
CA TRP A 226 -7.82 -2.83 18.08
C TRP A 226 -6.74 -3.91 18.05
N VAL A 227 -5.47 -3.54 17.98
CA VAL A 227 -4.32 -4.47 18.00
C VAL A 227 -4.36 -5.32 19.26
N ASP A 228 -4.54 -4.68 20.43
CA ASP A 228 -4.54 -5.35 21.73
C ASP A 228 -5.64 -6.41 21.85
N GLN A 229 -6.79 -6.18 21.21
CA GLN A 229 -7.94 -7.08 21.21
C GLN A 229 -7.91 -8.15 20.11
N ASN A 230 -7.08 -7.97 19.07
CA ASN A 230 -7.14 -8.77 17.84
C ASN A 230 -5.81 -9.41 17.47
N LYS A 231 -4.91 -9.64 18.43
CA LYS A 231 -3.56 -10.22 18.17
C LYS A 231 -3.62 -11.53 17.35
N ALA A 232 -4.61 -12.40 17.58
CA ALA A 232 -4.77 -13.65 16.85
C ALA A 232 -5.27 -13.46 15.40
N ILE A 233 -5.81 -12.29 15.05
CA ILE A 233 -6.36 -11.99 13.74
C ILE A 233 -5.27 -11.39 12.81
N ILE A 234 -4.34 -10.64 13.39
CA ILE A 234 -3.29 -9.94 12.62
C ILE A 234 -2.45 -10.90 11.74
N PRO A 235 -1.99 -12.07 12.24
CA PRO A 235 -1.28 -13.04 11.39
C PRO A 235 -2.14 -13.60 10.25
N LYS A 236 -3.44 -13.77 10.46
CA LYS A 236 -4.37 -14.23 9.42
C LYS A 236 -4.54 -13.18 8.33
N LEU A 237 -4.64 -11.91 8.73
CA LEU A 237 -4.70 -10.78 7.79
C LEU A 237 -3.42 -10.69 6.97
N PHE A 238 -2.25 -10.78 7.61
CA PHE A 238 -0.96 -10.82 6.93
C PHE A 238 -0.90 -11.97 5.91
N ALA A 239 -1.26 -13.19 6.29
CA ALA A 239 -1.23 -14.36 5.42
C ALA A 239 -2.17 -14.24 4.20
N ALA A 240 -3.32 -13.57 4.33
CA ALA A 240 -4.20 -13.30 3.19
C ALA A 240 -3.53 -12.34 2.18
N TYR A 241 -2.84 -11.30 2.69
CA TYR A 241 -2.07 -10.38 1.85
C TYR A 241 -0.83 -11.05 1.23
N GLU A 242 -0.14 -11.92 1.98
CA GLU A 242 1.02 -12.67 1.50
C GLU A 242 0.66 -13.57 0.31
N LYS A 243 -0.41 -14.36 0.44
CA LYS A 243 -0.93 -15.17 -0.68
C LYS A 243 -1.28 -14.32 -1.91
N ALA A 244 -1.87 -13.14 -1.70
CA ALA A 244 -2.20 -12.25 -2.81
C ALA A 244 -0.94 -11.65 -3.46
N ALA A 245 0.06 -11.27 -2.68
CA ALA A 245 1.33 -10.77 -3.19
C ALA A 245 2.08 -11.85 -4.00
N ASP A 246 2.10 -13.08 -3.51
CA ASP A 246 2.68 -14.22 -4.22
C ASP A 246 1.91 -14.54 -5.49
N PHE A 247 0.58 -14.48 -5.44
CA PHE A 247 -0.26 -14.70 -6.62
C PHE A 247 -0.01 -13.66 -7.71
N ILE A 248 0.12 -12.39 -7.35
CA ILE A 248 0.45 -11.30 -8.30
C ILE A 248 1.77 -11.60 -9.00
N LYS A 249 2.78 -12.09 -8.28
CA LYS A 249 4.11 -12.42 -8.84
C LYS A 249 4.09 -13.68 -9.70
N THR A 250 3.31 -14.70 -9.32
CA THR A 250 3.31 -16.02 -9.98
C THR A 250 2.26 -16.16 -11.07
N ASN A 251 1.21 -15.33 -11.06
CA ASN A 251 0.11 -15.33 -12.02
C ASN A 251 -0.16 -13.90 -12.56
N PRO A 252 0.86 -13.21 -13.12
CA PRO A 252 0.80 -11.78 -13.40
C PRO A 252 -0.32 -11.38 -14.37
N GLN A 253 -0.63 -12.21 -15.39
CA GLN A 253 -1.69 -11.92 -16.34
C GLN A 253 -3.07 -11.95 -15.68
N ARG A 254 -3.37 -12.99 -14.89
CA ARG A 254 -4.66 -13.07 -14.18
C ARG A 254 -4.78 -11.97 -13.10
N ALA A 255 -3.72 -11.70 -12.38
CA ALA A 255 -3.69 -10.61 -11.40
C ALA A 255 -3.94 -9.27 -12.08
N ALA A 256 -3.29 -9.00 -13.23
CA ALA A 256 -3.50 -7.77 -13.98
C ALA A 256 -4.95 -7.60 -14.43
N ALA A 257 -5.58 -8.64 -14.93
CA ALA A 257 -6.99 -8.60 -15.34
C ALA A 257 -7.93 -8.27 -14.17
N LEU A 258 -7.71 -8.89 -12.99
CA LEU A 258 -8.49 -8.62 -11.78
C LEU A 258 -8.32 -7.18 -11.29
N ILE A 259 -7.08 -6.71 -11.20
CA ILE A 259 -6.72 -5.37 -10.72
C ILE A 259 -7.23 -4.31 -11.69
N ALA A 260 -6.98 -4.47 -13.00
CA ALA A 260 -7.37 -3.53 -14.03
C ALA A 260 -8.87 -3.30 -14.07
N LYS A 261 -9.65 -4.38 -13.95
CA LYS A 261 -11.12 -4.32 -13.89
C LYS A 261 -11.62 -3.50 -12.70
N ASP A 262 -11.04 -3.69 -11.53
CA ASP A 262 -11.44 -2.97 -10.30
C ASP A 262 -11.03 -1.51 -10.33
N LEU A 263 -9.85 -1.22 -10.89
CA LEU A 263 -9.32 0.14 -10.98
C LEU A 263 -9.91 0.94 -12.15
N GLY A 264 -10.60 0.31 -13.12
CA GLY A 264 -11.03 0.97 -14.35
C GLY A 264 -9.87 1.42 -15.23
N VAL A 265 -8.76 0.69 -15.23
CA VAL A 265 -7.53 0.97 -16.00
C VAL A 265 -7.35 -0.12 -17.07
N ALA A 266 -6.71 0.21 -18.20
CA ALA A 266 -6.44 -0.79 -19.24
C ALA A 266 -5.52 -1.91 -18.70
N GLU A 267 -5.87 -3.16 -18.93
CA GLU A 267 -5.14 -4.33 -18.44
C GLU A 267 -3.65 -4.33 -18.83
N PRO A 268 -3.24 -3.96 -20.06
CA PRO A 268 -1.82 -3.88 -20.41
C PRO A 268 -1.00 -2.93 -19.53
N VAL A 269 -1.60 -1.83 -19.03
CA VAL A 269 -0.92 -0.92 -18.09
C VAL A 269 -0.54 -1.64 -16.81
N ILE A 270 -1.46 -2.45 -16.28
CA ILE A 270 -1.23 -3.21 -15.05
C ILE A 270 -0.26 -4.37 -15.30
N GLN A 271 -0.32 -5.03 -16.47
CA GLN A 271 0.65 -6.05 -16.85
C GLN A 271 2.08 -5.50 -16.91
N GLU A 272 2.26 -4.35 -17.57
CA GLU A 272 3.54 -3.66 -17.66
C GLU A 272 4.05 -3.22 -16.28
N LEU A 273 3.15 -2.73 -15.41
CA LEU A 273 3.52 -2.35 -14.05
C LEU A 273 3.96 -3.56 -13.22
N ILE A 274 3.21 -4.67 -13.26
CA ILE A 274 3.58 -5.91 -12.54
C ILE A 274 4.92 -6.47 -13.02
N ALA A 275 5.19 -6.38 -14.33
CA ALA A 275 6.45 -6.85 -14.91
C ALA A 275 7.64 -5.91 -14.61
N SER A 276 7.38 -4.71 -14.12
CA SER A 276 8.42 -3.73 -13.80
C SER A 276 8.83 -3.78 -12.33
N ASP A 277 10.03 -3.29 -12.04
CA ASP A 277 10.51 -3.07 -10.67
C ASP A 277 9.81 -1.89 -9.97
N ARG A 278 9.02 -1.08 -10.69
CA ARG A 278 8.31 0.08 -10.14
C ARG A 278 7.12 -0.27 -9.26
N LEU A 279 6.54 -1.47 -9.41
CA LEU A 279 5.42 -1.90 -8.56
C LEU A 279 5.81 -1.94 -7.08
N GLN A 280 7.07 -2.30 -6.78
CA GLN A 280 7.60 -2.34 -5.40
C GLN A 280 6.72 -3.12 -4.42
N LEU A 281 6.08 -4.20 -4.89
CA LEU A 281 5.26 -5.09 -4.06
C LEU A 281 6.16 -5.92 -3.14
N ASN A 282 6.39 -5.41 -1.94
CA ASN A 282 7.28 -5.95 -0.92
C ASN A 282 6.54 -6.09 0.41
N LEU A 283 5.94 -7.28 0.61
CA LEU A 283 5.21 -7.59 1.83
C LEU A 283 6.16 -8.07 2.93
N TYR A 284 6.12 -7.41 4.07
CA TYR A 284 6.88 -7.78 5.26
C TYR A 284 6.29 -7.15 6.53
N TRP A 285 6.49 -7.81 7.69
CA TRP A 285 6.12 -7.25 8.98
C TRP A 285 6.83 -5.92 9.24
N ALA A 286 6.16 -4.98 9.88
CA ALA A 286 6.72 -3.65 10.12
C ALA A 286 8.06 -3.71 10.87
N SER A 287 8.23 -4.66 11.79
CA SER A 287 9.47 -4.85 12.54
C SER A 287 10.62 -5.46 11.71
N ALA A 288 10.34 -6.13 10.59
CA ALA A 288 11.35 -6.82 9.79
C ALA A 288 12.35 -5.86 9.12
N ASN A 289 11.88 -4.66 8.72
CA ASN A 289 12.70 -3.61 8.13
C ASN A 289 12.75 -2.36 9.01
N ARG A 290 12.92 -2.54 10.33
CA ARG A 290 12.95 -1.46 11.33
C ARG A 290 13.92 -0.35 10.96
N ALA A 291 15.15 -0.70 10.62
CA ALA A 291 16.18 0.28 10.31
C ALA A 291 15.84 1.13 9.07
N ALA A 292 15.27 0.54 8.01
CA ALA A 292 14.78 1.29 6.85
C ALA A 292 13.58 2.18 7.23
N SER A 293 12.68 1.71 8.10
CA SER A 293 11.56 2.52 8.62
C SER A 293 12.06 3.73 9.42
N GLU A 294 13.10 3.57 10.22
CA GLU A 294 13.72 4.67 10.96
C GLU A 294 14.32 5.72 10.01
N GLU A 295 14.92 5.30 8.89
CA GLU A 295 15.40 6.24 7.86
C GLU A 295 14.22 7.02 7.23
N VAL A 296 13.06 6.38 7.00
CA VAL A 296 11.84 7.08 6.56
C VAL A 296 11.42 8.15 7.58
N PHE A 297 11.48 7.84 8.88
CA PHE A 297 11.13 8.82 9.92
C PHE A 297 12.16 9.96 9.99
N LYS A 298 13.46 9.67 9.88
CA LYS A 298 14.52 10.68 9.80
C LYS A 298 14.32 11.57 8.57
N ALA A 299 14.03 10.99 7.41
CA ALA A 299 13.72 11.70 6.19
C ALA A 299 12.54 12.66 6.38
N ALA A 300 11.41 12.16 6.90
CA ALA A 300 10.22 12.93 7.18
C ALA A 300 10.48 14.09 8.15
N LYS A 301 11.27 13.83 9.21
CA LYS A 301 11.68 14.87 10.17
C LYS A 301 12.59 15.92 9.54
N SER A 302 13.54 15.51 8.69
CA SER A 302 14.52 16.42 8.07
C SER A 302 13.89 17.43 7.11
N VAL A 303 12.71 17.15 6.58
CA VAL A 303 11.91 18.04 5.73
C VAL A 303 10.75 18.70 6.47
N GLY A 304 10.70 18.58 7.81
CA GLY A 304 9.69 19.22 8.64
C GLY A 304 8.30 18.60 8.60
N TYR A 305 8.17 17.36 8.08
CA TYR A 305 6.89 16.64 8.09
C TYR A 305 6.56 16.05 9.45
N LEU A 306 7.58 15.57 10.18
CA LEU A 306 7.49 15.16 11.58
C LEU A 306 8.21 16.16 12.49
N LYS A 307 7.67 16.37 13.69
CA LYS A 307 8.31 17.16 14.74
C LYS A 307 9.30 16.33 15.56
N SER A 308 8.95 15.08 15.82
CA SER A 308 9.73 14.16 16.63
C SER A 308 9.93 12.80 15.93
N MET A 309 10.86 12.00 16.43
CA MET A 309 10.97 10.59 16.03
C MET A 309 9.91 9.80 16.78
N PRO A 310 9.13 8.93 16.10
CA PRO A 310 8.17 8.08 16.78
C PRO A 310 8.88 7.04 17.65
N SER A 311 8.19 6.54 18.68
CA SER A 311 8.68 5.42 19.47
C SER A 311 8.69 4.13 18.65
N GLU A 312 9.53 3.16 19.03
CA GLU A 312 9.62 1.85 18.36
C GLU A 312 8.30 1.08 18.32
N SER A 313 7.40 1.32 19.30
CA SER A 313 6.08 0.68 19.36
C SER A 313 5.14 1.03 18.21
N ILE A 314 5.53 1.97 17.34
CA ILE A 314 4.78 2.25 16.10
C ILE A 314 4.86 1.11 15.09
N LEU A 315 5.92 0.30 15.13
CA LEU A 315 6.15 -0.83 14.23
C LEU A 315 5.75 -2.14 14.94
N TYR A 316 4.69 -2.77 14.45
CA TYR A 316 4.20 -4.03 14.99
C TYR A 316 5.26 -5.13 14.85
N ASP A 317 5.42 -5.90 15.92
CA ASP A 317 6.31 -7.04 15.99
C ASP A 317 5.48 -8.29 16.34
N PRO A 318 5.33 -9.25 15.42
CA PRO A 318 4.53 -10.45 15.67
C PRO A 318 5.15 -11.38 16.73
N ALA A 319 6.41 -11.17 17.13
CA ALA A 319 7.09 -11.94 18.17
C ALA A 319 6.85 -11.41 19.59
N LYS A 320 6.16 -10.24 19.72
CA LYS A 320 5.81 -9.60 20.98
C LYS A 320 4.31 -9.62 21.23
#